data_3808c53f289025afd7a88c844b327b23
#
_entry.id   3808c53f289025afd7a88c844b327b23
#
_cell.length_a   1.000
_cell.length_b   1.000
_cell.length_c   1.000
_cell.angle_alpha   90.00
_cell.angle_beta   90.00
_cell.angle_gamma   90.00
#
_symmetry.space_group_name_H-M   'P 1'
#
loop_
_entity.id
_entity.type
_entity.pdbx_description
1 polymer ?
#
loop_
_entity_poly.entity_id
_entity_poly.type
_entity_poly.pdbx_seq_one_letter_code
_entity_poly.pdbx_strand_id
1 'polypeptide(L)'
;MRLSLLHLLVSTVFLMALSAYDIQGQALDHGLVPRGHLRLQAHPIYTTWDRRFSRGSNGSGRIEELGDDLSSPNGANLFPNLEILQSSLRELMQAPNYEPSLGPTAGRVQQEMTSIKFAAEVGVSDWLTVGVLMPWNQTRTVIDLIHTPDTLNADLGLNPTIQDPSAVQSFLSSINSASLDAQAKATEICAGGTNASCVSALELAARASSFESAISSAYSATAFFPLAGSNTGGQLTQILAELNTALSAAGLPSILPLALAQTTLSSRDFATMAVTPESGVGAVTPVQSRRGLWGPGDVEVSAKLRLADNMTYAEVLDDPGIAYRITGRVGVRLPTGKPEHPDVLLDIGTGDGQLDIETGMAAELRVNGRFGIATSGSLVSQRPTTLMRRVARPSQAMPASRTRAEVRWDPGRLVGIGISPYLRISSALSIHGEYRYFQKFRDKVEIIASDTNLNPFILESESGIKLHEVGGGLRYDTVEPWIRGDAPKPMEVYLRFLHAIEGSGSHAPKWTRVEAGIRLFRRLWGQAN
;
A
#
# COMPACT_ATOMS: atom_id res chain seq x y z
N MET A 1 -7.57 -26.00 46.78
CA MET A 1 -7.73 -24.53 46.61
C MET A 1 -6.67 -23.85 45.72
N ARG A 2 -5.49 -24.42 45.47
CA ARG A 2 -4.43 -23.83 44.62
C ARG A 2 -4.61 -24.09 43.11
N LEU A 3 -5.31 -25.18 42.71
CA LEU A 3 -5.56 -25.47 41.28
C LEU A 3 -6.63 -24.57 40.62
N SER A 4 -7.60 -24.06 41.41
CA SER A 4 -8.68 -23.22 40.89
C SER A 4 -8.20 -21.80 40.54
N LEU A 5 -7.16 -21.30 41.23
CA LEU A 5 -6.58 -19.97 40.93
C LEU A 5 -5.76 -19.97 39.63
N LEU A 6 -5.08 -21.08 39.32
CA LEU A 6 -4.30 -21.23 38.11
C LEU A 6 -5.21 -21.30 36.87
N HIS A 7 -6.34 -21.98 36.96
CA HIS A 7 -7.35 -22.03 35.87
C HIS A 7 -8.03 -20.67 35.66
N LEU A 8 -8.26 -19.89 36.72
CA LEU A 8 -8.86 -18.56 36.63
C LEU A 8 -7.89 -17.56 36.00
N LEU A 9 -6.59 -17.64 36.38
CA LEU A 9 -5.53 -16.80 35.79
C LEU A 9 -5.28 -17.10 34.31
N VAL A 10 -5.29 -18.36 33.90
CA VAL A 10 -5.15 -18.76 32.50
C VAL A 10 -6.37 -18.33 31.68
N SER A 11 -7.59 -18.44 32.23
CA SER A 11 -8.82 -18.02 31.55
C SER A 11 -8.94 -16.50 31.43
N THR A 12 -8.44 -15.73 32.41
CA THR A 12 -8.49 -14.26 32.39
C THR A 12 -7.43 -13.67 31.45
N VAL A 13 -6.27 -14.33 31.29
CA VAL A 13 -5.23 -13.94 30.33
C VAL A 13 -5.71 -14.12 28.88
N PHE A 14 -6.60 -15.07 28.62
CA PHE A 14 -7.13 -15.32 27.29
C PHE A 14 -8.14 -14.27 26.79
N LEU A 15 -8.73 -13.46 27.69
CA LEU A 15 -9.76 -12.47 27.33
C LEU A 15 -9.22 -11.03 27.07
N MET A 16 -7.94 -10.77 27.30
CA MET A 16 -7.36 -9.40 27.23
C MET A 16 -6.29 -9.20 26.16
N ALA A 17 -6.26 -10.02 25.12
CA ALA A 17 -5.22 -9.87 24.13
C ALA A 17 -5.78 -9.31 22.85
N LEU A 18 -5.41 -8.11 22.43
CA LEU A 18 -5.73 -7.67 21.05
C LEU A 18 -5.08 -6.33 20.68
N SER A 19 -3.93 -6.32 19.97
CA SER A 19 -3.54 -5.37 18.95
C SER A 19 -2.08 -5.16 18.73
N ALA A 20 -1.67 -4.92 17.54
CA ALA A 20 -0.52 -4.18 17.22
C ALA A 20 0.15 -4.24 15.90
N TYR A 21 0.56 -3.16 15.39
CA TYR A 21 1.56 -3.10 14.32
C TYR A 21 2.99 -3.31 14.86
N ASP A 22 3.25 -3.14 16.14
CA ASP A 22 4.61 -3.11 16.71
C ASP A 22 4.88 -4.10 17.87
N ILE A 23 4.14 -5.22 17.92
CA ILE A 23 4.48 -6.37 18.80
C ILE A 23 5.86 -6.95 18.49
N GLN A 24 6.52 -6.42 17.50
CA GLN A 24 7.68 -6.93 16.80
C GLN A 24 8.96 -7.05 17.61
N GLY A 25 8.96 -6.61 18.84
CA GLY A 25 10.10 -6.77 19.72
C GLY A 25 9.74 -7.27 21.10
N GLN A 26 8.43 -7.39 21.38
CA GLN A 26 7.96 -7.50 22.76
C GLN A 26 7.98 -8.90 23.35
N ALA A 27 7.87 -9.96 22.54
CA ALA A 27 7.87 -11.33 23.07
C ALA A 27 9.11 -11.70 23.88
N LEU A 28 10.23 -11.01 23.66
CA LEU A 28 11.47 -11.18 24.44
C LEU A 28 11.84 -9.97 25.32
N ASP A 29 11.03 -8.90 25.31
CA ASP A 29 11.28 -7.67 26.09
C ASP A 29 10.35 -7.59 27.31
N HIS A 30 10.35 -8.65 28.11
CA HIS A 30 9.54 -8.73 29.33
C HIS A 30 10.20 -8.09 30.54
N GLY A 31 11.50 -7.78 30.43
CA GLY A 31 12.27 -7.24 31.54
C GLY A 31 12.00 -5.77 31.79
N LEU A 32 11.64 -5.41 33.03
CA LEU A 32 11.73 -4.04 33.48
C LEU A 32 13.22 -3.65 33.57
N VAL A 33 13.47 -2.36 33.43
CA VAL A 33 14.80 -1.80 33.76
C VAL A 33 14.93 -1.75 35.25
N PRO A 34 16.04 -2.24 35.85
CA PRO A 34 16.27 -2.16 37.30
C PRO A 34 16.16 -0.71 37.78
N ARG A 35 15.64 -0.52 39.01
CA ARG A 35 15.49 0.80 39.61
C ARG A 35 16.82 1.58 39.55
N GLY A 36 16.74 2.85 39.16
CA GLY A 36 17.88 3.74 39.05
C GLY A 36 18.80 3.48 37.86
N HIS A 37 18.40 2.62 36.91
CA HIS A 37 19.17 2.36 35.69
C HIS A 37 18.46 2.95 34.47
N LEU A 38 19.26 3.32 33.48
CA LEU A 38 18.87 3.68 32.13
C LEU A 38 19.23 2.50 31.21
N ARG A 39 18.30 2.08 30.38
CA ARG A 39 18.51 1.18 29.26
C ARG A 39 18.47 1.97 27.96
N LEU A 40 19.54 1.96 27.21
CA LEU A 40 19.61 2.50 25.87
C LEU A 40 19.55 1.35 24.88
N GLN A 41 18.77 1.50 23.83
CA GLN A 41 18.60 0.49 22.81
C GLN A 41 18.76 1.07 21.42
N ALA A 42 19.44 0.32 20.53
CA ALA A 42 19.40 0.49 19.10
C ALA A 42 18.95 -0.83 18.46
N HIS A 43 17.92 -0.77 17.63
CA HIS A 43 17.28 -1.94 17.06
C HIS A 43 17.06 -1.75 15.56
N PRO A 44 18.05 -2.08 14.70
CA PRO A 44 17.89 -2.13 13.26
C PRO A 44 16.98 -3.29 12.85
N ILE A 45 16.08 -2.98 11.92
CA ILE A 45 15.10 -3.90 11.33
C ILE A 45 15.15 -3.71 9.82
N TYR A 46 15.27 -4.80 9.08
CA TYR A 46 15.10 -4.83 7.63
C TYR A 46 13.90 -5.71 7.30
N THR A 47 12.96 -5.16 6.56
CA THR A 47 11.75 -5.85 6.11
C THR A 47 11.64 -5.74 4.60
N THR A 48 11.36 -6.84 3.92
CA THR A 48 11.16 -6.87 2.47
C THR A 48 10.00 -7.78 2.09
N TRP A 49 9.27 -7.40 1.03
CA TRP A 49 8.21 -8.21 0.45
C TRP A 49 7.99 -7.85 -1.03
N ASP A 50 7.66 -8.84 -1.82
CA ASP A 50 7.28 -8.76 -3.23
C ASP A 50 5.89 -9.36 -3.48
N ARG A 51 5.28 -9.93 -2.42
CA ARG A 51 4.00 -10.64 -2.45
C ARG A 51 3.11 -10.18 -1.32
N ARG A 52 1.81 -10.41 -1.51
CA ARG A 52 0.78 -10.20 -0.49
C ARG A 52 -0.17 -11.40 -0.42
N PHE A 53 -0.92 -11.48 0.67
CA PHE A 53 -2.03 -12.41 0.80
C PHE A 53 -3.31 -11.70 0.36
N SER A 54 -3.96 -12.23 -0.67
CA SER A 54 -5.24 -11.69 -1.14
C SER A 54 -6.41 -12.18 -0.28
N ARG A 55 -7.59 -11.66 -0.55
CA ARG A 55 -8.83 -12.13 0.07
C ARG A 55 -9.31 -13.41 -0.60
N GLY A 56 -8.87 -14.58 -0.10
CA GLY A 56 -9.39 -15.88 -0.56
C GLY A 56 -10.84 -16.11 -0.16
N SER A 57 -11.59 -16.81 -0.98
CA SER A 57 -13.01 -17.16 -0.74
C SER A 57 -13.23 -17.99 0.54
N ASN A 58 -12.21 -18.69 1.01
CA ASN A 58 -12.26 -19.60 2.17
C ASN A 58 -11.55 -19.04 3.43
N GLY A 59 -11.21 -17.73 3.46
CA GLY A 59 -10.57 -17.10 4.62
C GLY A 59 -9.04 -17.21 4.66
N SER A 60 -8.40 -18.12 3.92
CA SER A 60 -6.96 -18.14 3.66
C SER A 60 -6.67 -17.36 2.39
N GLY A 61 -5.76 -16.39 2.44
CA GLY A 61 -5.41 -15.56 1.29
C GLY A 61 -4.62 -16.35 0.25
N ARG A 62 -4.98 -16.19 -1.02
CA ARG A 62 -4.11 -16.58 -2.12
C ARG A 62 -2.87 -15.69 -2.11
N ILE A 63 -1.70 -16.24 -2.42
CA ILE A 63 -0.48 -15.46 -2.57
C ILE A 63 -0.51 -14.83 -3.97
N GLU A 64 -0.33 -13.50 -4.03
CA GLU A 64 -0.27 -12.70 -5.24
C GLU A 64 1.04 -11.90 -5.25
N GLU A 65 1.64 -11.75 -6.42
CA GLU A 65 2.79 -10.86 -6.57
C GLU A 65 2.33 -9.39 -6.63
N LEU A 66 3.06 -8.47 -6.01
CA LEU A 66 2.73 -7.04 -6.07
C LEU A 66 2.81 -6.50 -7.51
N GLY A 67 3.65 -7.10 -8.33
CA GLY A 67 3.82 -6.75 -9.73
C GLY A 67 2.62 -7.08 -10.62
N ASP A 68 1.75 -8.01 -10.18
CA ASP A 68 0.54 -8.38 -10.94
C ASP A 68 -0.39 -7.18 -11.16
N ASP A 69 -0.38 -6.20 -10.24
CA ASP A 69 -1.18 -4.97 -10.36
C ASP A 69 -0.72 -4.04 -11.49
N LEU A 70 0.50 -4.20 -11.99
CA LEU A 70 1.07 -3.51 -13.15
C LEU A 70 1.08 -4.39 -14.41
N SER A 71 0.65 -5.63 -14.30
CA SER A 71 0.63 -6.59 -15.41
C SER A 71 -0.73 -6.58 -16.09
N SER A 72 -0.73 -6.46 -17.40
CA SER A 72 -1.95 -6.36 -18.20
C SER A 72 -1.73 -6.96 -19.58
N PRO A 73 -2.68 -7.73 -20.12
CA PRO A 73 -2.57 -8.28 -21.47
C PRO A 73 -2.67 -7.22 -22.57
N ASN A 74 -3.30 -6.07 -22.29
CA ASN A 74 -3.49 -4.99 -23.26
C ASN A 74 -2.97 -3.62 -22.77
N GLY A 75 -2.46 -3.50 -21.54
CA GLY A 75 -1.93 -2.27 -20.97
C GLY A 75 -2.97 -1.16 -20.72
N ALA A 76 -4.12 -1.23 -21.37
CA ALA A 76 -5.10 -0.15 -21.40
C ALA A 76 -5.80 0.05 -20.06
N ASN A 77 -6.09 -1.01 -19.32
CA ASN A 77 -6.76 -0.96 -18.03
C ASN A 77 -5.95 -0.26 -16.93
N LEU A 78 -4.68 0.03 -17.18
CA LEU A 78 -3.84 0.79 -16.26
C LEU A 78 -4.08 2.31 -16.33
N PHE A 79 -4.72 2.81 -17.40
CA PHE A 79 -4.98 4.23 -17.61
C PHE A 79 -6.47 4.54 -17.58
N PRO A 80 -6.96 5.21 -16.52
CA PRO A 80 -8.39 5.41 -16.29
C PRO A 80 -9.13 6.18 -17.41
N ASN A 81 -8.45 7.13 -18.07
CA ASN A 81 -9.10 7.92 -19.12
C ASN A 81 -9.30 7.16 -20.43
N LEU A 82 -8.71 5.98 -20.58
CA LEU A 82 -8.98 5.13 -21.75
C LEU A 82 -10.42 4.63 -21.84
N GLU A 83 -11.17 4.59 -20.74
CA GLU A 83 -12.61 4.31 -20.76
C GLU A 83 -13.39 5.30 -21.63
N ILE A 84 -12.98 6.58 -21.63
CA ILE A 84 -13.63 7.64 -22.44
C ILE A 84 -13.35 7.40 -23.92
N LEU A 85 -12.07 7.16 -24.27
CA LEU A 85 -11.67 6.84 -25.64
C LEU A 85 -12.38 5.58 -26.15
N GLN A 86 -12.42 4.53 -25.33
CA GLN A 86 -13.10 3.28 -25.67
C GLN A 86 -14.58 3.51 -25.99
N SER A 87 -15.27 4.34 -25.19
CA SER A 87 -16.67 4.66 -25.41
C SER A 87 -16.86 5.41 -26.74
N SER A 88 -16.07 6.44 -27.02
CA SER A 88 -16.11 7.22 -28.24
C SER A 88 -15.82 6.36 -29.48
N LEU A 89 -14.81 5.47 -29.40
CA LEU A 89 -14.46 4.58 -30.52
C LEU A 89 -15.51 3.49 -30.75
N ARG A 90 -16.14 2.95 -29.71
CA ARG A 90 -17.27 2.01 -29.83
C ARG A 90 -18.44 2.63 -30.57
N GLU A 91 -18.75 3.88 -30.26
CA GLU A 91 -19.82 4.61 -30.96
C GLU A 91 -19.46 4.88 -32.41
N LEU A 92 -18.27 5.43 -32.69
CA LEU A 92 -17.82 5.76 -34.05
C LEU A 92 -17.76 4.55 -34.98
N MET A 93 -17.19 3.45 -34.49
CA MET A 93 -16.99 2.22 -35.28
C MET A 93 -18.20 1.29 -35.25
N GLN A 94 -19.25 1.62 -34.48
CA GLN A 94 -20.38 0.72 -34.20
C GLN A 94 -19.94 -0.67 -33.73
N ALA A 95 -18.88 -0.71 -32.92
CA ALA A 95 -18.21 -1.90 -32.40
C ALA A 95 -18.36 -2.01 -30.88
N PRO A 96 -19.47 -2.53 -30.32
CA PRO A 96 -19.77 -2.51 -28.91
C PRO A 96 -18.76 -3.31 -28.07
N ASN A 97 -18.09 -4.28 -28.66
CA ASN A 97 -17.10 -5.14 -28.02
C ASN A 97 -15.65 -4.67 -28.22
N TYR A 98 -15.44 -3.48 -28.78
CA TYR A 98 -14.09 -2.96 -28.96
C TYR A 98 -13.39 -2.73 -27.60
N GLU A 99 -12.16 -3.20 -27.50
CA GLU A 99 -11.27 -2.99 -26.35
C GLU A 99 -9.95 -2.40 -26.84
N PRO A 100 -9.54 -1.23 -26.30
CA PRO A 100 -8.30 -0.59 -26.70
C PRO A 100 -7.09 -1.36 -26.18
N SER A 101 -6.00 -1.38 -26.94
CA SER A 101 -4.75 -2.01 -26.56
C SER A 101 -3.56 -1.08 -26.76
N LEU A 102 -2.76 -0.92 -25.71
CA LEU A 102 -1.44 -0.30 -25.74
C LEU A 102 -0.31 -1.32 -25.93
N GLY A 103 -0.65 -2.61 -25.90
CA GLY A 103 0.28 -3.73 -25.82
C GLY A 103 0.43 -4.26 -24.38
N PRO A 104 0.89 -5.51 -24.24
CA PRO A 104 0.98 -6.16 -22.93
C PRO A 104 2.05 -5.54 -22.04
N THR A 105 1.76 -5.54 -20.73
CA THR A 105 2.70 -5.13 -19.69
C THR A 105 2.97 -6.27 -18.72
N ALA A 106 4.18 -6.31 -18.17
CA ALA A 106 4.56 -7.16 -17.07
C ALA A 106 5.26 -6.33 -16.00
N GLY A 107 4.80 -6.45 -14.76
CA GLY A 107 5.34 -5.70 -13.64
C GLY A 107 6.04 -6.60 -12.63
N ARG A 108 7.11 -6.11 -12.03
CA ARG A 108 7.69 -6.64 -10.80
C ARG A 108 7.79 -5.50 -9.80
N VAL A 109 7.27 -5.72 -8.61
CA VAL A 109 7.31 -4.73 -7.52
C VAL A 109 7.86 -5.40 -6.27
N GLN A 110 8.87 -4.79 -5.67
CA GLN A 110 9.40 -5.18 -4.37
C GLN A 110 9.42 -3.96 -3.46
N GLN A 111 8.94 -4.13 -2.26
CA GLN A 111 8.93 -3.11 -1.23
C GLN A 111 9.87 -3.48 -0.09
N GLU A 112 10.61 -2.49 0.40
CA GLU A 112 11.58 -2.64 1.47
C GLU A 112 11.42 -1.52 2.48
N MET A 113 11.58 -1.86 3.75
CA MET A 113 11.67 -0.89 4.83
C MET A 113 12.86 -1.21 5.70
N THR A 114 13.75 -0.26 5.87
CA THR A 114 14.81 -0.29 6.87
C THR A 114 14.44 0.67 7.99
N SER A 115 14.40 0.18 9.21
CA SER A 115 14.08 0.97 10.41
C SER A 115 15.20 0.81 11.43
N ILE A 116 15.62 1.90 12.04
CA ILE A 116 16.48 1.85 13.23
C ILE A 116 15.67 2.45 14.38
N LYS A 117 15.28 1.61 15.33
CA LYS A 117 14.52 2.05 16.50
C LYS A 117 15.49 2.39 17.63
N PHE A 118 15.52 3.63 18.03
CA PHE A 118 16.25 4.08 19.21
C PHE A 118 15.29 4.15 20.40
N ALA A 119 15.65 3.56 21.52
CA ALA A 119 14.86 3.66 22.73
C ALA A 119 15.72 4.04 23.93
N ALA A 120 15.11 4.79 24.84
CA ALA A 120 15.65 5.11 26.15
C ALA A 120 14.58 4.78 27.20
N GLU A 121 14.91 3.92 28.17
CA GLU A 121 13.98 3.48 29.20
C GLU A 121 14.65 3.61 30.58
N VAL A 122 13.91 4.09 31.56
CA VAL A 122 14.39 4.31 32.91
C VAL A 122 13.58 3.50 33.91
N GLY A 123 14.26 2.72 34.74
CA GLY A 123 13.67 2.06 35.90
C GLY A 123 13.41 3.07 37.01
N VAL A 124 12.17 3.56 37.12
CA VAL A 124 11.75 4.55 38.11
C VAL A 124 11.64 3.89 39.50
N SER A 125 11.08 2.70 39.54
CA SER A 125 10.95 1.87 40.72
C SER A 125 11.12 0.39 40.34
N ASP A 126 11.08 -0.49 41.34
CA ASP A 126 11.17 -1.95 41.08
C ASP A 126 9.99 -2.53 40.31
N TRP A 127 8.91 -1.78 40.20
CA TRP A 127 7.67 -2.20 39.50
C TRP A 127 7.30 -1.32 38.30
N LEU A 128 8.04 -0.22 38.02
CA LEU A 128 7.73 0.75 36.97
C LEU A 128 8.98 1.11 36.17
N THR A 129 8.89 0.92 34.86
CA THR A 129 9.81 1.44 33.84
C THR A 129 9.05 2.37 32.89
N VAL A 130 9.60 3.55 32.62
CA VAL A 130 9.08 4.47 31.61
C VAL A 130 10.10 4.63 30.49
N GLY A 131 9.62 4.84 29.28
CA GLY A 131 10.49 4.92 28.12
C GLY A 131 9.93 5.69 26.95
N VAL A 132 10.86 6.06 26.07
CA VAL A 132 10.58 6.69 24.77
C VAL A 132 11.26 5.84 23.70
N LEU A 133 10.57 5.63 22.59
CA LEU A 133 11.09 4.96 21.39
C LEU A 133 10.90 5.87 20.19
N MET A 134 11.95 6.06 19.41
CA MET A 134 11.96 6.86 18.18
C MET A 134 12.46 5.98 17.03
N PRO A 135 11.57 5.61 16.09
CA PRO A 135 11.98 4.94 14.85
C PRO A 135 12.59 5.95 13.88
N TRP A 136 13.62 5.52 13.16
CA TRP A 136 14.20 6.24 12.03
C TRP A 136 14.12 5.33 10.82
N ASN A 137 13.28 5.69 9.84
CA ASN A 137 12.85 4.81 8.77
C ASN A 137 13.36 5.27 7.41
N GLN A 138 13.70 4.31 6.56
CA GLN A 138 13.90 4.50 5.13
C GLN A 138 13.08 3.46 4.38
N THR A 139 12.29 3.91 3.41
CA THR A 139 11.51 3.04 2.52
C THR A 139 12.13 2.98 1.14
N ARG A 140 11.98 1.86 0.46
CA ARG A 140 12.39 1.66 -0.92
C ARG A 140 11.32 0.86 -1.65
N THR A 141 10.92 1.34 -2.83
CA THR A 141 10.09 0.60 -3.77
C THR A 141 10.92 0.35 -5.02
N VAL A 142 11.13 -0.90 -5.36
CA VAL A 142 11.77 -1.33 -6.61
C VAL A 142 10.65 -1.68 -7.57
N ILE A 143 10.64 -1.06 -8.74
CA ILE A 143 9.64 -1.28 -9.79
C ILE A 143 10.40 -1.60 -11.07
N ASP A 144 10.10 -2.74 -11.66
CA ASP A 144 10.54 -3.12 -12.99
C ASP A 144 9.28 -3.34 -13.83
N LEU A 145 8.99 -2.36 -14.71
CA LEU A 145 7.84 -2.36 -15.59
C LEU A 145 8.31 -2.57 -17.02
N ILE A 146 7.98 -3.71 -17.57
CA ILE A 146 8.24 -4.07 -18.96
C ILE A 146 6.95 -3.88 -19.75
N HIS A 147 7.00 -3.03 -20.75
CA HIS A 147 5.96 -2.87 -21.75
C HIS A 147 6.50 -3.41 -23.07
N THR A 148 5.77 -4.31 -23.70
CA THR A 148 6.12 -4.86 -25.01
C THR A 148 5.17 -4.28 -26.03
N PRO A 149 5.58 -3.27 -26.79
CA PRO A 149 4.77 -2.74 -27.87
C PRO A 149 4.72 -3.80 -28.98
N ASP A 150 3.72 -4.65 -28.93
CA ASP A 150 3.45 -5.57 -30.02
C ASP A 150 2.72 -4.79 -31.13
N THR A 151 3.43 -4.53 -32.21
CA THR A 151 2.90 -3.80 -33.37
C THR A 151 1.70 -4.49 -34.03
N LEU A 152 1.47 -5.77 -33.75
CA LEU A 152 0.32 -6.53 -34.23
C LEU A 152 -0.90 -6.41 -33.30
N ASN A 153 -0.68 -6.17 -32.00
CA ASN A 153 -1.74 -6.15 -31.00
C ASN A 153 -1.95 -4.77 -30.34
N ALA A 154 -0.98 -3.85 -30.41
CA ALA A 154 -1.17 -2.48 -29.98
C ALA A 154 -1.92 -1.70 -31.07
N ASP A 155 -3.08 -1.17 -30.74
CA ASP A 155 -3.87 -0.33 -31.64
C ASP A 155 -3.82 1.15 -31.26
N LEU A 156 -3.26 1.48 -30.11
CA LEU A 156 -3.07 2.84 -29.60
C LEU A 156 -1.60 3.24 -29.50
N GLY A 157 -1.35 4.51 -29.74
CA GLY A 157 -0.08 5.18 -29.49
C GLY A 157 -0.27 6.50 -28.77
N LEU A 158 0.76 7.34 -28.74
CA LEU A 158 0.70 8.65 -28.11
C LEU A 158 -0.21 9.58 -28.91
N ASN A 159 -1.12 10.27 -28.19
CA ASN A 159 -2.08 11.19 -28.80
C ASN A 159 -1.36 12.29 -29.61
N PRO A 160 -1.71 12.51 -30.88
CA PRO A 160 -1.13 13.55 -31.72
C PRO A 160 -1.24 14.97 -31.13
N THR A 161 -2.21 15.25 -30.26
CA THR A 161 -2.28 16.55 -29.56
C THR A 161 -1.02 16.88 -28.77
N ILE A 162 -0.25 15.85 -28.37
CA ILE A 162 1.02 16.01 -27.62
C ILE A 162 2.20 16.17 -28.59
N GLN A 163 2.15 15.52 -29.77
CA GLN A 163 3.26 15.50 -30.74
C GLN A 163 3.14 16.56 -31.84
N ASP A 164 1.93 16.72 -32.39
CA ASP A 164 1.62 17.68 -33.44
C ASP A 164 0.24 18.32 -33.21
N PRO A 165 0.14 19.23 -32.24
CA PRO A 165 -1.13 19.90 -31.92
C PRO A 165 -1.68 20.71 -33.11
N SER A 166 -0.82 21.15 -34.04
CA SER A 166 -1.23 21.96 -35.18
C SER A 166 -2.00 21.13 -36.21
N ALA A 167 -1.59 19.90 -36.46
CA ALA A 167 -2.30 18.99 -37.35
C ALA A 167 -3.68 18.64 -36.79
N VAL A 168 -3.77 18.37 -35.49
CA VAL A 168 -5.04 18.10 -34.78
C VAL A 168 -5.97 19.31 -34.84
N GLN A 169 -5.47 20.52 -34.55
CA GLN A 169 -6.24 21.77 -34.63
C GLN A 169 -6.80 22.00 -36.03
N SER A 170 -5.99 21.80 -37.06
CA SER A 170 -6.41 21.96 -38.47
C SER A 170 -7.50 20.95 -38.82
N PHE A 171 -7.34 19.70 -38.43
CA PHE A 171 -8.36 18.67 -38.62
C PHE A 171 -9.66 19.00 -37.86
N LEU A 172 -9.59 19.36 -36.57
CA LEU A 172 -10.77 19.73 -35.78
C LEU A 172 -11.50 20.94 -36.34
N SER A 173 -10.78 21.93 -36.85
CA SER A 173 -11.39 23.09 -37.52
C SER A 173 -12.10 22.68 -38.80
N SER A 174 -11.53 21.78 -39.58
CA SER A 174 -12.14 21.31 -40.85
C SER A 174 -13.40 20.49 -40.61
N ILE A 175 -13.43 19.59 -39.62
CA ILE A 175 -14.61 18.79 -39.31
C ILE A 175 -15.75 19.64 -38.72
N ASN A 176 -15.41 20.60 -37.83
CA ASN A 176 -16.39 21.53 -37.29
C ASN A 176 -17.04 22.36 -38.40
N SER A 177 -16.25 22.90 -39.35
CA SER A 177 -16.79 23.61 -40.52
C SER A 177 -17.68 22.72 -41.33
N ALA A 178 -17.26 21.51 -41.68
CA ALA A 178 -18.05 20.56 -42.45
C ALA A 178 -19.36 20.16 -41.74
N SER A 179 -19.36 20.03 -40.42
CA SER A 179 -20.57 19.76 -39.63
C SER A 179 -21.56 20.92 -39.69
N LEU A 180 -21.07 22.17 -39.55
CA LEU A 180 -21.90 23.38 -39.66
C LEU A 180 -22.47 23.56 -41.10
N ASP A 181 -21.64 23.35 -42.14
CA ASP A 181 -22.05 23.44 -43.52
C ASP A 181 -23.11 22.40 -43.89
N ALA A 182 -22.95 21.16 -43.36
CA ALA A 182 -23.94 20.11 -43.55
C ALA A 182 -25.29 20.45 -42.87
N GLN A 183 -25.26 21.04 -41.67
CA GLN A 183 -26.46 21.49 -40.97
C GLN A 183 -27.16 22.64 -41.73
N ALA A 184 -26.39 23.63 -42.20
CA ALA A 184 -26.90 24.73 -42.99
C ALA A 184 -27.56 24.22 -44.31
N LYS A 185 -26.90 23.28 -44.99
CA LYS A 185 -27.40 22.65 -46.21
C LYS A 185 -28.68 21.85 -45.96
N ALA A 186 -28.76 21.10 -44.87
CA ALA A 186 -29.98 20.40 -44.48
C ALA A 186 -31.13 21.37 -44.23
N THR A 187 -30.87 22.50 -43.56
CA THR A 187 -31.87 23.55 -43.29
C THR A 187 -32.38 24.16 -44.63
N GLU A 188 -31.47 24.47 -45.56
CA GLU A 188 -31.79 24.97 -46.88
C GLU A 188 -32.72 24.02 -47.65
N ILE A 189 -32.33 22.74 -47.76
CA ILE A 189 -33.08 21.72 -48.52
C ILE A 189 -34.44 21.45 -47.86
N CYS A 190 -34.52 21.41 -46.53
CA CYS A 190 -35.75 21.13 -45.79
C CYS A 190 -36.73 22.31 -45.76
N ALA A 191 -36.32 23.52 -46.11
CA ALA A 191 -37.22 24.67 -46.22
C ALA A 191 -38.36 24.44 -47.27
N GLY A 192 -38.11 23.55 -48.25
CA GLY A 192 -39.10 23.12 -49.24
C GLY A 192 -40.04 21.99 -48.81
N GLY A 193 -39.97 21.57 -47.53
CA GLY A 193 -40.76 20.47 -46.97
C GLY A 193 -39.97 19.16 -46.80
N THR A 194 -40.53 18.22 -46.05
CA THR A 194 -39.90 16.92 -45.75
C THR A 194 -40.05 15.96 -46.91
N ASN A 195 -39.04 15.89 -47.77
CA ASN A 195 -38.91 14.94 -48.87
C ASN A 195 -37.67 14.07 -48.74
N ALA A 196 -37.44 13.13 -49.65
CA ALA A 196 -36.28 12.23 -49.58
C ALA A 196 -34.94 12.98 -49.54
N SER A 197 -34.80 14.10 -50.27
CA SER A 197 -33.58 14.91 -50.24
C SER A 197 -33.38 15.61 -48.89
N CYS A 198 -34.46 16.07 -48.25
CA CYS A 198 -34.39 16.61 -46.90
C CYS A 198 -33.96 15.55 -45.87
N VAL A 199 -34.52 14.33 -45.95
CA VAL A 199 -34.14 13.22 -45.05
C VAL A 199 -32.64 12.89 -45.20
N SER A 200 -32.18 12.74 -46.47
CA SER A 200 -30.73 12.45 -46.70
C SER A 200 -29.82 13.58 -46.25
N ALA A 201 -30.22 14.84 -46.36
CA ALA A 201 -29.43 15.97 -45.86
C ALA A 201 -29.38 16.03 -44.33
N LEU A 202 -30.50 15.71 -43.66
CA LEU A 202 -30.52 15.59 -42.18
C LEU A 202 -29.65 14.44 -41.69
N GLU A 203 -29.68 13.28 -42.36
CA GLU A 203 -28.82 12.13 -42.04
C GLU A 203 -27.33 12.48 -42.19
N LEU A 204 -26.95 13.19 -43.28
CA LEU A 204 -25.58 13.64 -43.47
C LEU A 204 -25.14 14.62 -42.36
N ALA A 205 -25.98 15.60 -42.03
CA ALA A 205 -25.72 16.56 -40.96
C ALA A 205 -25.56 15.87 -39.58
N ALA A 206 -26.42 14.90 -39.27
CA ALA A 206 -26.34 14.10 -38.06
C ALA A 206 -25.03 13.27 -38.00
N ARG A 207 -24.69 12.60 -39.13
CA ARG A 207 -23.42 11.83 -39.21
C ARG A 207 -22.19 12.71 -39.01
N ALA A 208 -22.14 13.88 -39.66
CA ALA A 208 -21.04 14.82 -39.53
C ALA A 208 -20.89 15.34 -38.08
N SER A 209 -22.01 15.71 -37.45
CA SER A 209 -22.04 16.18 -36.08
C SER A 209 -21.67 15.10 -35.05
N SER A 210 -22.16 13.87 -35.21
CA SER A 210 -21.78 12.74 -34.34
C SER A 210 -20.31 12.41 -34.48
N PHE A 211 -19.78 12.38 -35.71
CA PHE A 211 -18.35 12.13 -35.93
C PHE A 211 -17.48 13.25 -35.31
N GLU A 212 -17.84 14.51 -35.52
CA GLU A 212 -17.15 15.67 -34.94
C GLU A 212 -17.13 15.60 -33.41
N SER A 213 -18.27 15.38 -32.78
CA SER A 213 -18.38 15.30 -31.31
C SER A 213 -17.55 14.15 -30.73
N ALA A 214 -17.67 12.94 -31.28
CA ALA A 214 -16.97 11.78 -30.75
C ALA A 214 -15.45 11.86 -30.96
N ILE A 215 -14.98 12.37 -32.12
CA ILE A 215 -13.55 12.49 -32.38
C ILE A 215 -12.90 13.63 -31.61
N SER A 216 -13.60 14.76 -31.40
CA SER A 216 -13.16 15.85 -30.55
C SER A 216 -13.02 15.40 -29.09
N SER A 217 -13.99 14.63 -28.61
CA SER A 217 -13.93 13.99 -27.30
C SER A 217 -12.74 13.05 -27.19
N ALA A 218 -12.49 12.21 -28.20
CA ALA A 218 -11.37 11.28 -28.21
C ALA A 218 -10.02 12.00 -28.15
N TYR A 219 -9.82 13.11 -28.86
CA TYR A 219 -8.58 13.89 -28.79
C TYR A 219 -8.36 14.58 -27.44
N SER A 220 -9.42 15.07 -26.81
CA SER A 220 -9.32 15.87 -25.59
C SER A 220 -9.27 15.02 -24.31
N ALA A 221 -9.80 13.80 -24.34
CA ALA A 221 -10.07 13.02 -23.15
C ALA A 221 -8.88 12.21 -22.64
N THR A 222 -7.89 11.90 -23.51
CA THR A 222 -6.82 10.97 -23.15
C THR A 222 -5.48 11.27 -23.83
N ALA A 223 -4.39 10.84 -23.18
CA ALA A 223 -3.04 10.90 -23.74
C ALA A 223 -2.78 9.91 -24.90
N PHE A 224 -3.77 9.10 -25.28
CA PHE A 224 -3.62 8.02 -26.25
C PHE A 224 -4.60 8.19 -27.42
N PHE A 225 -4.20 7.68 -28.60
CA PHE A 225 -5.02 7.75 -29.80
C PHE A 225 -4.71 6.59 -30.74
N PRO A 226 -5.64 6.18 -31.64
CA PRO A 226 -5.39 5.08 -32.58
C PRO A 226 -4.15 5.29 -33.45
N LEU A 227 -3.38 4.21 -33.63
CA LEU A 227 -2.20 4.18 -34.51
C LEU A 227 -2.62 4.16 -35.99
N ALA A 228 -1.90 4.89 -36.82
CA ALA A 228 -2.14 4.95 -38.26
C ALA A 228 -2.09 3.57 -38.96
N GLY A 229 -1.20 2.66 -38.46
CA GLY A 229 -1.04 1.30 -39.00
C GLY A 229 -1.94 0.25 -38.35
N SER A 230 -2.77 0.62 -37.35
CA SER A 230 -3.66 -0.32 -36.66
C SER A 230 -4.98 -0.54 -37.40
N ASN A 231 -5.68 -1.63 -37.08
CA ASN A 231 -7.04 -1.86 -37.60
C ASN A 231 -7.99 -0.74 -37.19
N THR A 232 -7.88 -0.24 -35.96
CA THR A 232 -8.72 0.87 -35.46
C THR A 232 -8.46 2.16 -36.22
N GLY A 233 -7.19 2.51 -36.46
CA GLY A 233 -6.84 3.68 -37.28
C GLY A 233 -7.32 3.55 -38.73
N GLY A 234 -7.22 2.35 -39.31
CA GLY A 234 -7.74 2.05 -40.63
C GLY A 234 -9.28 2.21 -40.74
N GLN A 235 -10.02 1.70 -39.74
CA GLN A 235 -11.50 1.86 -39.71
C GLN A 235 -11.91 3.32 -39.56
N LEU A 236 -11.26 4.10 -38.71
CA LEU A 236 -11.53 5.54 -38.56
C LEU A 236 -11.25 6.30 -39.87
N THR A 237 -10.16 5.96 -40.55
CA THR A 237 -9.82 6.56 -41.85
C THR A 237 -10.88 6.21 -42.91
N GLN A 238 -11.39 4.99 -42.90
CA GLN A 238 -12.46 4.57 -43.80
C GLN A 238 -13.78 5.33 -43.50
N ILE A 239 -14.18 5.45 -42.24
CA ILE A 239 -15.39 6.20 -41.85
C ILE A 239 -15.29 7.66 -42.32
N LEU A 240 -14.12 8.29 -42.15
CA LEU A 240 -13.87 9.64 -42.65
C LEU A 240 -13.95 9.72 -44.18
N ALA A 241 -13.42 8.74 -44.90
CA ALA A 241 -13.50 8.69 -46.36
C ALA A 241 -14.95 8.55 -46.88
N GLU A 242 -15.76 7.72 -46.20
CA GLU A 242 -17.20 7.59 -46.51
C GLU A 242 -17.95 8.90 -46.23
N LEU A 243 -17.65 9.59 -45.12
CA LEU A 243 -18.23 10.89 -44.80
C LEU A 243 -17.84 11.94 -45.85
N ASN A 244 -16.55 11.98 -46.25
CA ASN A 244 -16.07 12.89 -47.30
C ASN A 244 -16.73 12.62 -48.65
N THR A 245 -16.98 11.36 -48.98
CA THR A 245 -17.72 10.99 -50.21
C THR A 245 -19.15 11.55 -50.16
N ALA A 246 -19.84 11.43 -49.03
CA ALA A 246 -21.19 11.95 -48.85
C ALA A 246 -21.24 13.50 -48.86
N LEU A 247 -20.25 14.17 -48.24
CA LEU A 247 -20.12 15.63 -48.28
C LEU A 247 -19.88 16.13 -49.70
N SER A 248 -18.97 15.49 -50.43
CA SER A 248 -18.70 15.82 -51.83
C SER A 248 -19.93 15.65 -52.72
N ALA A 249 -20.73 14.58 -52.56
CA ALA A 249 -21.98 14.36 -53.25
C ALA A 249 -23.03 15.45 -52.96
N ALA A 250 -22.99 16.05 -51.76
CA ALA A 250 -23.82 17.19 -51.38
C ALA A 250 -23.25 18.56 -51.81
N GLY A 251 -22.11 18.58 -52.52
CA GLY A 251 -21.42 19.81 -52.94
C GLY A 251 -20.74 20.56 -51.79
N LEU A 252 -20.39 19.88 -50.69
CA LEU A 252 -19.72 20.44 -49.53
C LEU A 252 -18.22 20.13 -49.54
N PRO A 253 -17.39 20.97 -48.86
CA PRO A 253 -15.95 20.73 -48.74
C PRO A 253 -15.63 19.43 -48.02
N SER A 254 -14.52 18.79 -48.42
CA SER A 254 -13.99 17.61 -47.75
C SER A 254 -13.26 17.99 -46.44
N ILE A 255 -13.36 17.13 -45.44
CA ILE A 255 -12.64 17.20 -44.20
C ILE A 255 -11.17 16.80 -44.45
N LEU A 256 -10.24 17.46 -43.75
CA LEU A 256 -8.82 17.12 -43.79
C LEU A 256 -8.55 15.68 -43.26
N PRO A 257 -7.38 15.08 -43.61
CA PRO A 257 -7.01 13.77 -43.10
C PRO A 257 -6.97 13.74 -41.59
N LEU A 258 -7.41 12.61 -41.02
CA LEU A 258 -7.37 12.37 -39.56
C LEU A 258 -5.95 12.29 -39.07
N ALA A 259 -5.61 13.08 -38.05
CA ALA A 259 -4.33 12.99 -37.37
C ALA A 259 -4.31 11.76 -36.45
N LEU A 260 -3.63 10.71 -36.86
CA LEU A 260 -3.48 9.45 -36.11
C LEU A 260 -2.12 9.40 -35.40
N ALA A 261 -2.03 8.62 -34.32
CA ALA A 261 -0.76 8.34 -33.66
C ALA A 261 0.20 7.63 -34.63
N GLN A 262 1.47 8.04 -34.64
CA GLN A 262 2.47 7.51 -35.57
C GLN A 262 3.36 6.43 -34.95
N THR A 263 3.49 6.41 -33.63
CA THR A 263 4.41 5.53 -32.90
C THR A 263 3.76 4.87 -31.71
N THR A 264 4.11 3.63 -31.47
CA THR A 264 3.77 2.92 -30.23
C THR A 264 4.56 3.51 -29.06
N LEU A 265 4.07 3.27 -27.82
CA LEU A 265 4.77 3.69 -26.60
C LEU A 265 6.00 2.81 -26.35
N SER A 266 7.09 3.40 -25.91
CA SER A 266 8.18 2.65 -25.28
C SER A 266 7.84 2.34 -23.82
N SER A 267 8.56 1.41 -23.17
CA SER A 267 8.42 1.15 -21.73
C SER A 267 8.65 2.41 -20.89
N ARG A 268 9.54 3.28 -21.31
CA ARG A 268 9.81 4.55 -20.64
C ARG A 268 8.63 5.52 -20.78
N ASP A 269 8.08 5.64 -22.00
CA ASP A 269 6.92 6.50 -22.23
C ASP A 269 5.72 6.01 -21.41
N PHE A 270 5.49 4.69 -21.40
CA PHE A 270 4.44 4.07 -20.62
C PHE A 270 4.57 4.41 -19.11
N ALA A 271 5.76 4.29 -18.54
CA ALA A 271 6.03 4.65 -17.14
C ALA A 271 5.82 6.15 -16.86
N THR A 272 6.19 7.02 -17.81
CA THR A 272 6.05 8.48 -17.67
C THR A 272 4.62 8.97 -17.89
N MET A 273 3.79 8.24 -18.64
CA MET A 273 2.38 8.59 -18.82
C MET A 273 1.59 8.71 -17.52
N ALA A 274 2.01 8.04 -16.46
CA ALA A 274 1.39 8.18 -15.14
C ALA A 274 1.39 9.62 -14.61
N VAL A 275 2.36 10.45 -15.00
CA VAL A 275 2.47 11.86 -14.59
C VAL A 275 1.61 12.78 -15.47
N THR A 276 1.30 12.35 -16.69
CA THR A 276 0.53 13.13 -17.66
C THR A 276 -0.94 13.20 -17.21
N PRO A 277 -1.52 14.40 -17.02
CA PRO A 277 -2.91 14.54 -16.54
C PRO A 277 -3.92 13.82 -17.46
N GLU A 278 -3.70 13.88 -18.76
CA GLU A 278 -4.57 13.30 -19.80
C GLU A 278 -4.60 11.77 -19.74
N SER A 279 -3.64 11.12 -19.06
CA SER A 279 -3.68 9.68 -18.79
C SER A 279 -4.78 9.28 -17.80
N GLY A 280 -5.25 10.25 -17.01
CA GLY A 280 -6.20 10.07 -15.92
C GLY A 280 -5.57 9.63 -14.60
N VAL A 281 -4.27 9.32 -14.56
CA VAL A 281 -3.55 8.91 -13.35
C VAL A 281 -3.09 10.11 -12.53
N GLY A 282 -2.46 11.12 -13.17
CA GLY A 282 -2.03 12.35 -12.52
C GLY A 282 -1.14 12.09 -11.30
N ALA A 283 -0.14 11.22 -11.44
CA ALA A 283 0.85 10.96 -10.39
C ALA A 283 1.88 12.09 -10.33
N VAL A 284 2.51 12.28 -9.18
CA VAL A 284 3.60 13.26 -9.01
C VAL A 284 4.92 12.74 -9.59
N THR A 285 5.10 11.43 -9.64
CA THR A 285 6.31 10.77 -10.15
C THR A 285 5.95 9.67 -11.14
N PRO A 286 6.82 9.41 -12.13
CA PRO A 286 6.69 8.24 -13.01
C PRO A 286 6.63 6.92 -12.22
N VAL A 287 6.14 5.87 -12.87
CA VAL A 287 6.19 4.49 -12.34
C VAL A 287 7.62 3.97 -12.47
N GLN A 288 8.42 4.21 -11.46
CA GLN A 288 9.83 3.85 -11.42
C GLN A 288 10.30 3.52 -10.01
N SER A 289 11.40 2.78 -9.92
CA SER A 289 12.05 2.48 -8.64
C SER A 289 12.44 3.78 -7.92
N ARG A 290 12.19 3.80 -6.60
CA ARG A 290 12.56 4.96 -5.77
C ARG A 290 13.04 4.52 -4.40
N ARG A 291 13.87 5.35 -3.81
CA ARG A 291 14.35 5.23 -2.44
C ARG A 291 14.03 6.50 -1.68
N GLY A 292 13.27 6.38 -0.60
CA GLY A 292 12.98 7.49 0.30
C GLY A 292 14.22 7.96 1.06
N LEU A 293 14.18 9.19 1.51
CA LEU A 293 15.17 9.68 2.46
C LEU A 293 14.91 9.05 3.84
N TRP A 294 15.95 8.96 4.66
CA TRP A 294 15.79 8.64 6.06
C TRP A 294 14.94 9.71 6.75
N GLY A 295 13.95 9.28 7.52
CA GLY A 295 13.05 10.17 8.24
C GLY A 295 12.51 9.56 9.53
N PRO A 296 11.96 10.37 10.43
CA PRO A 296 11.34 9.87 11.64
C PRO A 296 10.10 9.02 11.32
N GLY A 297 9.91 7.98 12.11
CA GLY A 297 8.62 7.31 12.22
C GLY A 297 7.80 7.88 13.39
N ASP A 298 6.79 7.15 13.82
CA ASP A 298 5.93 7.58 14.93
C ASP A 298 6.62 7.34 16.26
N VAL A 299 6.82 8.41 17.01
CA VAL A 299 7.47 8.38 18.33
C VAL A 299 6.50 7.79 19.35
N GLU A 300 7.00 6.90 20.19
CA GLU A 300 6.21 6.25 21.21
C GLU A 300 6.73 6.59 22.61
N VAL A 301 5.80 6.88 23.54
CA VAL A 301 6.04 7.01 24.96
C VAL A 301 5.30 5.87 25.67
N SER A 302 5.99 5.12 26.50
CA SER A 302 5.39 3.96 27.17
C SER A 302 5.81 3.79 28.61
N ALA A 303 4.97 3.06 29.36
CA ALA A 303 5.23 2.59 30.70
C ALA A 303 5.06 1.08 30.77
N LYS A 304 5.99 0.40 31.43
CA LYS A 304 5.94 -1.03 31.75
C LYS A 304 5.77 -1.22 33.24
N LEU A 305 4.89 -2.13 33.62
CA LEU A 305 4.51 -2.41 35.00
C LEU A 305 4.79 -3.87 35.30
N ARG A 306 5.45 -4.15 36.42
CA ARG A 306 5.55 -5.51 36.97
C ARG A 306 4.25 -5.84 37.70
N LEU A 307 3.55 -6.85 37.24
CA LEU A 307 2.30 -7.34 37.83
C LEU A 307 2.56 -8.49 38.80
N ALA A 308 3.42 -9.43 38.39
CA ALA A 308 3.87 -10.53 39.23
C ALA A 308 5.24 -11.01 38.75
N ASP A 309 6.13 -11.34 39.68
CA ASP A 309 7.50 -11.77 39.36
C ASP A 309 8.07 -12.57 40.54
N ASN A 310 8.50 -13.80 40.27
CA ASN A 310 9.33 -14.58 41.21
C ASN A 310 10.70 -14.94 40.62
N MET A 311 11.03 -14.38 39.43
CA MET A 311 12.34 -14.50 38.84
C MET A 311 13.33 -13.65 39.65
N THR A 312 14.00 -14.24 40.60
CA THR A 312 15.09 -13.57 41.31
C THR A 312 16.31 -13.53 40.42
N TYR A 313 17.04 -12.44 40.46
CA TYR A 313 18.32 -12.30 39.75
C TYR A 313 19.42 -13.26 40.21
N ALA A 314 19.13 -14.05 41.24
CA ALA A 314 20.05 -15.03 41.84
C ALA A 314 19.89 -16.46 41.25
N GLU A 315 19.03 -16.68 40.27
CA GLU A 315 18.80 -18.00 39.73
C GLU A 315 20.01 -18.56 38.98
N VAL A 316 20.43 -19.75 39.40
CA VAL A 316 21.46 -20.55 38.72
C VAL A 316 20.83 -21.24 37.50
N LEU A 317 21.64 -21.50 36.47
CA LEU A 317 21.18 -22.11 35.23
C LEU A 317 20.46 -23.46 35.42
N ASP A 318 20.78 -24.20 36.46
CA ASP A 318 20.24 -25.52 36.77
C ASP A 318 19.32 -25.52 38.01
N ASP A 319 18.75 -24.36 38.39
CA ASP A 319 17.74 -24.32 39.46
C ASP A 319 16.53 -25.19 39.06
N PRO A 320 16.15 -26.20 39.86
CA PRO A 320 15.04 -27.10 39.55
C PRO A 320 13.66 -26.43 39.71
N GLY A 321 13.60 -25.15 40.02
CA GLY A 321 12.38 -24.41 40.26
C GLY A 321 11.63 -23.97 39.00
N ILE A 322 10.43 -23.45 39.24
CA ILE A 322 9.61 -22.75 38.27
C ILE A 322 9.66 -21.27 38.59
N ALA A 323 10.15 -20.49 37.63
CA ALA A 323 10.18 -19.05 37.71
C ALA A 323 9.21 -18.42 36.71
N TYR A 324 8.55 -17.35 37.08
CA TYR A 324 7.62 -16.65 36.23
C TYR A 324 7.72 -15.13 36.39
N ARG A 325 7.37 -14.42 35.32
CA ARG A 325 7.24 -12.97 35.28
C ARG A 325 6.03 -12.58 34.47
N ILE A 326 5.22 -11.65 34.97
CA ILE A 326 4.09 -11.06 34.27
C ILE A 326 4.24 -9.54 34.30
N THR A 327 4.20 -8.93 33.13
CA THR A 327 4.33 -7.47 32.96
C THR A 327 3.15 -6.93 32.16
N GLY A 328 2.71 -5.74 32.53
CA GLY A 328 1.76 -4.94 31.75
C GLY A 328 2.50 -3.82 31.03
N ARG A 329 1.97 -3.35 29.90
CA ARG A 329 2.47 -2.20 29.17
C ARG A 329 1.30 -1.30 28.77
N VAL A 330 1.55 -0.01 28.81
CA VAL A 330 0.71 1.03 28.23
C VAL A 330 1.61 1.98 27.45
N GLY A 331 1.17 2.37 26.25
CA GLY A 331 1.94 3.28 25.40
C GLY A 331 1.03 4.21 24.61
N VAL A 332 1.59 5.34 24.21
CA VAL A 332 0.98 6.29 23.28
C VAL A 332 1.98 6.53 22.15
N ARG A 333 1.54 6.31 20.92
CA ARG A 333 2.32 6.58 19.70
C ARG A 333 1.81 7.85 19.08
N LEU A 334 2.71 8.79 18.83
CA LEU A 334 2.45 10.12 18.29
C LEU A 334 2.62 10.12 16.78
N PRO A 335 1.78 10.81 16.00
CA PRO A 335 1.84 10.85 14.54
C PRO A 335 2.97 11.76 14.05
N THR A 336 4.22 11.38 14.31
CA THR A 336 5.42 12.15 13.92
C THR A 336 6.04 11.66 12.60
N GLY A 337 5.67 10.48 12.16
CA GLY A 337 6.01 9.93 10.85
C GLY A 337 5.19 10.59 9.73
N LYS A 338 5.56 10.29 8.50
CA LYS A 338 4.84 10.78 7.32
C LYS A 338 3.94 9.67 6.77
N PRO A 339 2.63 9.92 6.60
CA PRO A 339 1.76 8.99 5.91
C PRO A 339 2.15 8.87 4.43
N GLU A 340 1.68 7.83 3.76
CA GLU A 340 1.87 7.65 2.33
C GLU A 340 1.27 8.83 1.54
N HIS A 341 1.95 9.24 0.48
CA HIS A 341 1.48 10.34 -0.37
C HIS A 341 0.49 9.82 -1.42
N PRO A 342 -0.75 10.35 -1.50
CA PRO A 342 -1.81 9.81 -2.36
C PRO A 342 -1.47 9.85 -3.86
N ASP A 343 -0.62 10.77 -4.28
CA ASP A 343 -0.25 10.98 -5.68
C ASP A 343 1.14 10.42 -6.03
N VAL A 344 1.78 9.69 -5.12
CA VAL A 344 2.99 8.90 -5.37
C VAL A 344 2.61 7.44 -5.41
N LEU A 345 2.57 6.85 -6.60
CA LEU A 345 2.13 5.47 -6.79
C LEU A 345 3.01 4.48 -6.03
N LEU A 346 2.39 3.49 -5.38
CA LEU A 346 3.07 2.47 -4.58
C LEU A 346 3.97 3.05 -3.49
N ASP A 347 3.57 4.19 -2.89
CA ASP A 347 4.30 4.81 -1.78
C ASP A 347 4.18 3.99 -0.49
N ILE A 348 5.22 4.10 0.34
CA ILE A 348 5.25 3.54 1.69
C ILE A 348 5.56 4.69 2.64
N GLY A 349 4.63 5.03 3.52
CA GLY A 349 4.84 6.03 4.56
C GLY A 349 5.90 5.59 5.59
N THR A 350 6.40 6.54 6.37
CA THR A 350 7.23 6.27 7.55
C THR A 350 6.42 6.25 8.85
N GLY A 351 5.12 6.60 8.78
CA GLY A 351 4.11 6.56 9.82
C GLY A 351 2.72 6.55 9.18
N ASP A 352 1.68 6.45 9.99
CA ASP A 352 0.29 6.41 9.54
C ASP A 352 -0.47 7.74 9.73
N GLY A 353 0.15 8.70 10.43
CA GLY A 353 -0.45 10.01 10.71
C GLY A 353 -1.52 9.98 11.79
N GLN A 354 -1.59 8.93 12.60
CA GLN A 354 -2.61 8.72 13.62
C GLN A 354 -2.01 8.65 15.03
N LEU A 355 -2.80 9.01 16.02
CA LEU A 355 -2.44 8.82 17.41
C LEU A 355 -2.94 7.46 17.87
N ASP A 356 -2.03 6.62 18.35
CA ASP A 356 -2.33 5.28 18.83
C ASP A 356 -2.22 5.19 20.35
N ILE A 357 -3.14 4.42 20.93
CA ILE A 357 -3.07 4.03 22.34
C ILE A 357 -2.89 2.52 22.37
N GLU A 358 -1.77 2.08 22.91
CA GLU A 358 -1.42 0.67 23.03
C GLU A 358 -1.51 0.19 24.48
N THR A 359 -2.10 -0.99 24.66
CA THR A 359 -2.05 -1.73 25.93
C THR A 359 -1.56 -3.14 25.67
N GLY A 360 -0.79 -3.71 26.54
CA GLY A 360 -0.26 -5.05 26.36
C GLY A 360 0.06 -5.76 27.67
N MET A 361 0.16 -7.07 27.57
CA MET A 361 0.66 -7.94 28.64
C MET A 361 1.70 -8.88 28.07
N ALA A 362 2.67 -9.23 28.88
CA ALA A 362 3.62 -10.27 28.57
C ALA A 362 3.81 -11.16 29.80
N ALA A 363 3.98 -12.45 29.55
CA ALA A 363 4.24 -13.45 30.57
C ALA A 363 5.43 -14.31 30.12
N GLU A 364 6.32 -14.58 31.04
CA GLU A 364 7.46 -15.48 30.89
C GLU A 364 7.35 -16.57 31.96
N LEU A 365 7.53 -17.81 31.52
CA LEU A 365 7.66 -18.96 32.40
C LEU A 365 8.99 -19.64 32.10
N ARG A 366 9.77 -19.93 33.14
CA ARG A 366 11.05 -20.64 33.04
C ARG A 366 11.01 -21.88 33.94
N VAL A 367 11.48 -22.98 33.38
CA VAL A 367 11.54 -24.28 34.08
C VAL A 367 12.99 -24.75 34.10
N ASN A 368 13.46 -25.19 35.27
CA ASN A 368 14.83 -25.68 35.50
C ASN A 368 15.92 -24.72 35.00
N GLY A 369 15.68 -23.42 35.10
CA GLY A 369 16.62 -22.39 34.67
C GLY A 369 16.98 -22.38 33.17
N ARG A 370 16.67 -23.43 32.42
CA ARG A 370 17.09 -23.65 31.01
C ARG A 370 16.01 -23.45 30.01
N PHE A 371 14.84 -24.02 30.23
CA PHE A 371 13.72 -23.96 29.27
C PHE A 371 12.75 -22.84 29.70
N GLY A 372 12.30 -22.09 28.71
CA GLY A 372 11.28 -21.11 28.98
C GLY A 372 10.35 -20.91 27.80
N ILE A 373 9.24 -20.29 28.09
CA ILE A 373 8.28 -19.81 27.13
C ILE A 373 7.88 -18.38 27.48
N ALA A 374 8.01 -17.51 26.53
CA ALA A 374 7.52 -16.14 26.61
C ALA A 374 6.27 -15.99 25.76
N THR A 375 5.26 -15.34 26.30
CA THR A 375 4.02 -15.04 25.58
C THR A 375 3.72 -13.56 25.69
N SER A 376 3.12 -12.99 24.67
CA SER A 376 2.69 -11.60 24.70
C SER A 376 1.35 -11.44 24.02
N GLY A 377 0.60 -10.46 24.47
CA GLY A 377 -0.61 -10.00 23.83
C GLY A 377 -0.74 -8.50 23.96
N SER A 378 -1.27 -7.84 22.98
CA SER A 378 -1.44 -6.40 23.01
C SER A 378 -2.69 -5.89 22.30
N LEU A 379 -3.14 -4.69 22.60
CA LEU A 379 -4.29 -3.95 22.04
C LEU A 379 -3.85 -2.54 21.64
N VAL A 380 -3.90 -2.13 20.31
CA VAL A 380 -3.83 -0.74 19.87
C VAL A 380 -5.19 -0.25 19.40
N SER A 381 -5.58 0.87 19.87
CA SER A 381 -6.69 1.65 19.38
C SER A 381 -6.12 2.91 18.71
N GLN A 382 -6.33 3.01 17.43
CA GLN A 382 -5.93 4.17 16.64
C GLN A 382 -7.02 5.23 16.70
N ARG A 383 -6.64 6.50 16.74
CA ARG A 383 -7.61 7.60 16.73
C ARG A 383 -7.92 8.01 15.30
N PRO A 384 -9.20 8.33 15.00
CA PRO A 384 -9.56 8.84 13.68
C PRO A 384 -8.75 10.08 13.30
N THR A 385 -8.35 10.16 12.03
CA THR A 385 -7.66 11.30 11.45
C THR A 385 -8.26 11.66 10.10
N THR A 386 -8.01 12.90 9.65
CA THR A 386 -8.40 13.36 8.31
C THR A 386 -7.17 13.43 7.43
N LEU A 387 -7.26 12.85 6.25
CA LEU A 387 -6.14 12.82 5.30
C LEU A 387 -6.62 12.69 3.85
N MET A 388 -5.75 13.07 2.92
CA MET A 388 -6.02 12.89 1.48
C MET A 388 -5.70 11.46 1.06
N ARG A 389 -6.64 10.81 0.37
CA ARG A 389 -6.50 9.45 -0.18
C ARG A 389 -7.07 9.38 -1.59
N ARG A 390 -6.62 8.41 -2.36
CA ARG A 390 -7.32 7.96 -3.56
C ARG A 390 -8.25 6.80 -3.18
N VAL A 391 -9.53 6.95 -3.50
CA VAL A 391 -10.54 5.91 -3.24
C VAL A 391 -10.44 4.85 -4.34
N ALA A 392 -9.57 3.90 -4.11
CA ALA A 392 -9.23 2.84 -5.06
C ALA A 392 -8.96 1.51 -4.33
N ARG A 393 -9.08 0.41 -5.05
CA ARG A 393 -8.75 -0.92 -4.51
C ARG A 393 -7.23 -1.09 -4.40
N PRO A 394 -6.73 -1.92 -3.47
CA PRO A 394 -5.32 -2.24 -3.34
C PRO A 394 -4.67 -2.80 -4.62
N SER A 395 -5.44 -3.53 -5.41
CA SER A 395 -5.01 -4.11 -6.69
C SER A 395 -4.96 -3.11 -7.85
N GLN A 396 -5.31 -1.85 -7.62
CA GLN A 396 -5.27 -0.81 -8.65
C GLN A 396 -4.00 0.03 -8.48
N ALA A 397 -2.91 -0.38 -9.13
CA ALA A 397 -1.61 0.28 -9.00
C ALA A 397 -1.60 1.72 -9.54
N MET A 398 -2.45 2.04 -10.53
CA MET A 398 -2.60 3.36 -11.13
C MET A 398 -4.04 3.88 -10.96
N PRO A 399 -4.45 4.27 -9.74
CA PRO A 399 -5.80 4.77 -9.51
C PRO A 399 -6.00 6.14 -10.18
N ALA A 400 -7.23 6.43 -10.59
CA ALA A 400 -7.56 7.69 -11.23
C ALA A 400 -7.35 8.90 -10.30
N SER A 401 -6.84 10.02 -10.84
CA SER A 401 -6.71 11.28 -10.10
C SER A 401 -8.05 11.80 -9.58
N ARG A 402 -9.14 11.59 -10.34
CA ARG A 402 -10.51 11.95 -9.94
C ARG A 402 -11.04 11.19 -8.73
N THR A 403 -10.36 10.10 -8.30
CA THR A 403 -10.71 9.37 -7.08
C THR A 403 -10.07 9.95 -5.81
N ARG A 404 -9.34 11.05 -5.92
CA ARG A 404 -8.76 11.75 -4.78
C ARG A 404 -9.86 12.38 -3.93
N ALA A 405 -9.79 12.15 -2.64
CA ALA A 405 -10.75 12.66 -1.67
C ALA A 405 -10.09 12.98 -0.34
N GLU A 406 -10.63 13.96 0.35
CA GLU A 406 -10.36 14.14 1.77
C GLU A 406 -11.27 13.18 2.54
N VAL A 407 -10.65 12.29 3.31
CA VAL A 407 -11.36 11.25 4.05
C VAL A 407 -11.08 11.35 5.54
N ARG A 408 -12.12 11.14 6.34
CA ARG A 408 -11.99 10.82 7.75
C ARG A 408 -11.78 9.33 7.87
N TRP A 409 -10.60 8.95 8.31
CA TRP A 409 -10.20 7.57 8.47
C TRP A 409 -10.26 7.17 9.93
N ASP A 410 -11.09 6.19 10.27
CA ASP A 410 -11.20 5.57 11.58
C ASP A 410 -10.71 4.12 11.49
N PRO A 411 -9.45 3.85 11.85
CA PRO A 411 -8.87 2.54 11.68
C PRO A 411 -9.49 1.50 12.61
N GLY A 412 -9.59 0.30 12.08
CA GLY A 412 -9.95 -0.86 12.87
C GLY A 412 -8.88 -1.16 13.93
N ARG A 413 -9.31 -1.63 15.08
CA ARG A 413 -8.40 -2.05 16.16
C ARG A 413 -7.43 -3.10 15.67
N LEU A 414 -6.24 -3.10 16.26
CA LEU A 414 -5.20 -4.08 15.93
C LEU A 414 -5.00 -5.08 17.08
N VAL A 415 -4.75 -6.31 16.73
CA VAL A 415 -4.68 -7.49 17.58
C VAL A 415 -3.37 -8.21 17.34
N GLY A 416 -2.64 -8.54 18.37
CA GLY A 416 -1.48 -9.37 18.22
C GLY A 416 -1.22 -10.31 19.40
N ILE A 417 -0.71 -11.48 19.09
CA ILE A 417 -0.29 -12.49 20.05
C ILE A 417 1.08 -12.99 19.63
N GLY A 418 1.99 -13.12 20.58
CA GLY A 418 3.31 -13.71 20.38
C GLY A 418 3.54 -14.87 21.32
N ILE A 419 4.18 -15.92 20.82
CA ILE A 419 4.63 -17.07 21.61
C ILE A 419 6.09 -17.34 21.23
N SER A 420 6.98 -17.38 22.21
CA SER A 420 8.40 -17.57 22.02
C SER A 420 8.97 -18.58 23.01
N PRO A 421 9.00 -19.88 22.66
CA PRO A 421 9.77 -20.86 23.41
C PRO A 421 11.27 -20.58 23.26
N TYR A 422 12.03 -20.77 24.31
CA TYR A 422 13.48 -20.59 24.28
C TYR A 422 14.22 -21.63 25.12
N LEU A 423 15.49 -21.85 24.73
CA LEU A 423 16.44 -22.69 25.44
C LEU A 423 17.69 -21.85 25.78
N ARG A 424 18.05 -21.81 27.06
CA ARG A 424 19.32 -21.22 27.53
C ARG A 424 20.44 -22.25 27.34
N ILE A 425 21.38 -21.93 26.49
CA ILE A 425 22.57 -22.76 26.22
C ILE A 425 23.62 -22.53 27.28
N SER A 426 23.72 -21.27 27.76
CA SER A 426 24.58 -20.86 28.88
C SER A 426 23.88 -19.80 29.74
N SER A 427 24.54 -19.32 30.76
CA SER A 427 24.02 -18.22 31.58
C SER A 427 23.75 -16.93 30.80
N ALA A 428 24.42 -16.74 29.67
CA ALA A 428 24.29 -15.55 28.84
C ALA A 428 23.68 -15.81 27.43
N LEU A 429 23.72 -17.05 26.91
CA LEU A 429 23.30 -17.35 25.53
C LEU A 429 22.01 -18.17 25.52
N SER A 430 21.04 -17.73 24.75
CA SER A 430 19.79 -18.46 24.47
C SER A 430 19.46 -18.49 22.98
N ILE A 431 18.79 -19.56 22.58
CA ILE A 431 18.14 -19.73 21.27
C ILE A 431 16.63 -19.72 21.47
N HIS A 432 15.89 -19.12 20.58
CA HIS A 432 14.44 -19.07 20.65
C HIS A 432 13.77 -19.31 19.31
N GLY A 433 12.62 -19.97 19.36
CA GLY A 433 11.64 -19.97 18.28
C GLY A 433 10.64 -18.86 18.52
N GLU A 434 9.91 -18.47 17.49
CA GLU A 434 8.90 -17.43 17.60
C GLU A 434 7.73 -17.71 16.66
N TYR A 435 6.52 -17.56 17.18
CA TYR A 435 5.29 -17.51 16.43
C TYR A 435 4.55 -16.23 16.79
N ARG A 436 4.04 -15.52 15.78
CA ARG A 436 3.22 -14.33 15.96
C ARG A 436 1.94 -14.44 15.17
N TYR A 437 0.86 -14.02 15.77
CA TYR A 437 -0.43 -13.76 15.13
C TYR A 437 -0.73 -12.27 15.18
N PHE A 438 -1.17 -11.73 14.07
CA PHE A 438 -1.56 -10.35 13.93
C PHE A 438 -2.92 -10.25 13.23
N GLN A 439 -3.81 -9.39 13.74
CA GLN A 439 -5.08 -9.07 13.10
C GLN A 439 -5.38 -7.58 13.21
N LYS A 440 -5.63 -6.93 12.08
CA LYS A 440 -6.27 -5.63 11.99
C LYS A 440 -7.73 -5.84 11.61
N PHE A 441 -8.65 -5.22 12.34
CA PHE A 441 -10.06 -5.19 11.97
C PHE A 441 -10.30 -4.20 10.83
N ARG A 442 -11.51 -4.24 10.26
CA ARG A 442 -11.88 -3.36 9.17
C ARG A 442 -11.90 -1.91 9.62
N ASP A 443 -11.38 -1.03 8.77
CA ASP A 443 -11.47 0.42 8.93
C ASP A 443 -12.88 0.91 8.62
N LYS A 444 -13.21 2.12 9.11
CA LYS A 444 -14.35 2.91 8.69
C LYS A 444 -13.86 4.16 8.03
N VAL A 445 -14.47 4.52 6.92
CA VAL A 445 -14.05 5.67 6.12
C VAL A 445 -15.27 6.52 5.77
N GLU A 446 -15.14 7.82 6.00
CA GLU A 446 -16.12 8.83 5.62
C GLU A 446 -15.48 9.79 4.64
N ILE A 447 -16.13 10.06 3.50
CA ILE A 447 -15.66 11.06 2.54
C ILE A 447 -16.13 12.43 3.02
N ILE A 448 -15.18 13.33 3.32
CA ILE A 448 -15.46 14.69 3.76
C ILE A 448 -15.59 15.63 2.56
N ALA A 449 -14.65 15.52 1.61
CA ALA A 449 -14.66 16.34 0.41
C ALA A 449 -14.10 15.55 -0.79
N SER A 450 -14.77 15.68 -1.93
CA SER A 450 -14.41 15.05 -3.20
C SER A 450 -15.06 15.80 -4.36
N ASP A 451 -14.38 15.86 -5.51
CA ASP A 451 -14.92 16.42 -6.74
C ASP A 451 -15.89 15.47 -7.46
N THR A 452 -15.94 14.20 -7.03
CA THR A 452 -16.78 13.15 -7.63
C THR A 452 -17.52 12.36 -6.55
N ASN A 453 -18.62 11.72 -6.94
CA ASN A 453 -19.35 10.84 -6.04
C ASN A 453 -18.60 9.52 -5.88
N LEU A 454 -17.90 9.34 -4.75
CA LEU A 454 -17.06 8.19 -4.45
C LEU A 454 -17.70 7.31 -3.38
N ASN A 455 -17.45 6.00 -3.46
CA ASN A 455 -17.93 5.04 -2.48
C ASN A 455 -16.83 4.71 -1.46
N PRO A 456 -16.93 5.14 -0.19
CA PRO A 456 -15.93 4.89 0.84
C PRO A 456 -15.74 3.39 1.14
N PHE A 457 -16.74 2.55 0.87
CA PHE A 457 -16.68 1.10 1.05
C PHE A 457 -15.52 0.44 0.26
N ILE A 458 -15.05 1.07 -0.82
CA ILE A 458 -13.87 0.59 -1.57
C ILE A 458 -12.63 0.54 -0.68
N LEU A 459 -12.42 1.57 0.16
CA LEU A 459 -11.31 1.62 1.11
C LEU A 459 -11.53 0.72 2.33
N GLU A 460 -12.78 0.55 2.75
CA GLU A 460 -13.10 -0.26 3.93
C GLU A 460 -13.04 -1.76 3.66
N SER A 461 -13.54 -2.20 2.50
CA SER A 461 -13.86 -3.61 2.22
C SER A 461 -12.67 -4.55 2.35
N GLU A 462 -11.45 -4.05 2.09
CA GLU A 462 -10.22 -4.84 2.07
C GLU A 462 -9.18 -4.39 3.12
N SER A 463 -9.57 -3.50 4.04
CA SER A 463 -8.68 -2.92 5.05
C SER A 463 -8.37 -3.85 6.22
N GLY A 464 -9.17 -4.90 6.42
CA GLY A 464 -8.93 -5.92 7.45
C GLY A 464 -7.82 -6.88 7.04
N ILE A 465 -6.87 -7.14 7.96
CA ILE A 465 -5.69 -7.98 7.72
C ILE A 465 -5.60 -9.05 8.80
N LYS A 466 -5.21 -10.28 8.42
CA LYS A 466 -4.71 -11.32 9.32
C LYS A 466 -3.36 -11.79 8.82
N LEU A 467 -2.45 -12.07 9.75
CA LEU A 467 -1.10 -12.50 9.42
C LEU A 467 -0.57 -13.47 10.48
N HIS A 468 0.08 -14.53 10.04
CA HIS A 468 0.79 -15.50 10.86
C HIS A 468 2.27 -15.48 10.46
N GLU A 469 3.12 -15.28 11.44
CA GLU A 469 4.57 -15.25 11.25
C GLU A 469 5.22 -16.34 12.08
N VAL A 470 6.29 -16.91 11.53
CA VAL A 470 7.17 -17.83 12.25
C VAL A 470 8.61 -17.36 12.11
N GLY A 471 9.41 -17.70 13.09
CA GLY A 471 10.80 -17.36 13.08
C GLY A 471 11.58 -17.88 14.28
N GLY A 472 12.71 -17.27 14.52
CA GLY A 472 13.56 -17.57 15.66
C GLY A 472 14.82 -16.72 15.65
N GLY A 473 15.66 -16.94 16.65
CA GLY A 473 16.88 -16.16 16.79
C GLY A 473 17.75 -16.57 17.94
N LEU A 474 18.77 -15.75 18.15
CA LEU A 474 19.76 -15.88 19.20
C LEU A 474 19.72 -14.63 20.08
N ARG A 475 19.90 -14.79 21.37
CA ARG A 475 20.03 -13.71 22.34
C ARG A 475 21.22 -13.98 23.24
N TYR A 476 22.09 -12.99 23.34
CA TYR A 476 23.17 -12.93 24.30
C TYR A 476 22.85 -11.85 25.33
N ASP A 477 22.73 -12.22 26.61
CA ASP A 477 22.27 -11.36 27.69
C ASP A 477 23.17 -11.56 28.91
N THR A 478 23.87 -10.51 29.30
CA THR A 478 24.75 -10.51 30.48
C THR A 478 24.16 -9.77 31.68
N VAL A 479 22.88 -9.38 31.64
CA VAL A 479 22.24 -8.62 32.75
C VAL A 479 22.16 -9.48 34.01
N GLU A 480 21.63 -10.71 33.91
CA GLU A 480 21.61 -11.64 35.07
C GLU A 480 23.01 -12.00 35.55
N PRO A 481 23.99 -12.40 34.69
CA PRO A 481 25.39 -12.61 35.12
C PRO A 481 26.02 -11.38 35.76
N TRP A 482 25.76 -10.18 35.26
CA TRP A 482 26.30 -8.95 35.84
C TRP A 482 25.76 -8.68 37.26
N ILE A 483 24.45 -8.89 37.48
CA ILE A 483 23.86 -8.72 38.82
C ILE A 483 24.48 -9.69 39.84
N ARG A 484 24.89 -10.88 39.40
CA ARG A 484 25.61 -11.85 40.22
C ARG A 484 27.11 -11.58 40.38
N GLY A 485 27.65 -10.61 39.64
CA GLY A 485 29.08 -10.33 39.60
C GLY A 485 29.90 -11.20 38.64
N ASP A 486 29.24 -12.05 37.84
CA ASP A 486 29.87 -12.98 36.88
C ASP A 486 30.18 -12.32 35.52
N ALA A 487 29.69 -11.11 35.25
CA ALA A 487 29.98 -10.36 34.04
C ALA A 487 30.38 -8.90 34.32
N PRO A 488 31.29 -8.32 33.52
CA PRO A 488 31.82 -6.98 33.79
C PRO A 488 30.85 -5.86 33.47
N LYS A 489 29.87 -6.09 32.58
CA LYS A 489 28.90 -5.07 32.11
C LYS A 489 27.57 -5.71 31.79
N PRO A 490 26.44 -5.02 32.10
CA PRO A 490 25.10 -5.45 31.66
C PRO A 490 24.85 -5.01 30.23
N MET A 491 24.67 -6.01 29.36
CA MET A 491 24.33 -5.77 27.95
C MET A 491 23.48 -6.92 27.38
N GLU A 492 22.74 -6.62 26.36
CA GLU A 492 21.98 -7.60 25.61
C GLU A 492 22.19 -7.36 24.12
N VAL A 493 22.43 -8.43 23.36
CA VAL A 493 22.49 -8.43 21.89
C VAL A 493 21.61 -9.55 21.40
N TYR A 494 20.83 -9.29 20.34
CA TYR A 494 20.00 -10.31 19.73
C TYR A 494 19.97 -10.19 18.22
N LEU A 495 19.71 -11.31 17.58
CA LEU A 495 19.46 -11.43 16.15
C LEU A 495 18.22 -12.30 15.96
N ARG A 496 17.25 -11.85 15.14
CA ARG A 496 16.01 -12.57 14.84
C ARG A 496 15.71 -12.55 13.35
N PHE A 497 15.10 -13.63 12.91
CA PHE A 497 14.51 -13.78 11.59
C PHE A 497 13.04 -14.13 11.73
N LEU A 498 12.18 -13.49 10.95
CA LEU A 498 10.74 -13.71 10.93
C LEU A 498 10.25 -13.76 9.48
N HIS A 499 9.30 -14.63 9.22
CA HIS A 499 8.69 -14.77 7.90
C HIS A 499 7.17 -14.95 8.04
N ALA A 500 6.42 -14.22 7.21
CA ALA A 500 4.98 -14.36 7.11
C ALA A 500 4.63 -15.63 6.32
N ILE A 501 4.00 -16.60 6.99
CA ILE A 501 3.69 -17.92 6.40
C ILE A 501 2.25 -18.02 5.90
N GLU A 502 1.32 -17.31 6.53
CA GLU A 502 -0.09 -17.31 6.21
C GLU A 502 -0.69 -15.93 6.49
N GLY A 503 -1.69 -15.54 5.71
CA GLY A 503 -2.37 -14.27 5.90
C GLY A 503 -3.63 -14.16 5.05
N SER A 504 -4.39 -13.10 5.30
CA SER A 504 -5.56 -12.73 4.51
C SER A 504 -5.80 -11.23 4.57
N GLY A 505 -6.39 -10.68 3.51
CA GLY A 505 -6.62 -9.26 3.34
C GLY A 505 -5.64 -8.65 2.32
N SER A 506 -6.16 -7.88 1.39
CA SER A 506 -5.43 -7.42 0.18
C SER A 506 -4.22 -6.53 0.48
N HIS A 507 -4.09 -6.03 1.71
CA HIS A 507 -2.92 -5.27 2.18
C HIS A 507 -1.95 -6.11 3.04
N ALA A 508 -2.24 -7.40 3.28
CA ALA A 508 -1.41 -8.26 4.12
C ALA A 508 -0.13 -8.65 3.37
N PRO A 509 1.04 -8.08 3.69
CA PRO A 509 2.27 -8.39 2.97
C PRO A 509 2.81 -9.77 3.38
N LYS A 510 3.33 -10.50 2.43
CA LYS A 510 4.10 -11.71 2.69
C LYS A 510 5.57 -11.34 2.90
N TRP A 511 5.85 -10.70 3.99
CA TRP A 511 7.19 -10.19 4.28
C TRP A 511 8.15 -11.20 4.87
N THR A 512 9.43 -10.88 4.69
CA THR A 512 10.55 -11.44 5.44
C THR A 512 11.21 -10.32 6.21
N ARG A 513 11.57 -10.58 7.47
CA ARG A 513 12.14 -9.59 8.37
C ARG A 513 13.38 -10.13 9.07
N VAL A 514 14.41 -9.31 9.10
CA VAL A 514 15.62 -9.53 9.91
C VAL A 514 15.71 -8.40 10.92
N GLU A 515 15.88 -8.76 12.17
CA GLU A 515 15.99 -7.83 13.28
C GLU A 515 17.28 -8.12 14.07
N ALA A 516 18.04 -7.08 14.34
CA ALA A 516 19.14 -7.13 15.27
C ALA A 516 18.94 -6.07 16.35
N GLY A 517 19.53 -6.23 17.51
CA GLY A 517 19.41 -5.21 18.55
C GLY A 517 20.54 -5.29 19.55
N ILE A 518 20.87 -4.13 20.10
CA ILE A 518 21.78 -3.98 21.22
C ILE A 518 21.09 -3.15 22.29
N ARG A 519 21.22 -3.60 23.53
CA ARG A 519 20.75 -2.91 24.74
C ARG A 519 21.91 -2.74 25.70
N LEU A 520 22.10 -1.52 26.16
CA LEU A 520 23.14 -1.17 27.12
C LEU A 520 22.49 -0.56 28.34
N PHE A 521 22.99 -0.94 29.50
CA PHE A 521 22.45 -0.46 30.76
C PHE A 521 23.47 0.44 31.44
N ARG A 522 22.99 1.56 31.98
CA ARG A 522 23.81 2.52 32.74
C ARG A 522 23.09 2.90 34.04
N ARG A 523 23.79 2.88 35.11
CA ARG A 523 23.27 3.36 36.39
C ARG A 523 23.18 4.88 36.37
N LEU A 524 22.06 5.43 36.82
CA LEU A 524 21.81 6.86 36.95
C LEU A 524 21.88 7.31 38.41
N TRP A 525 21.26 6.53 39.34
CA TRP A 525 21.23 6.81 40.78
C TRP A 525 21.12 5.53 41.60
N GLY A 526 21.24 5.64 42.93
CA GLY A 526 21.22 4.54 43.88
C GLY A 526 22.61 4.21 44.42
N GLN A 527 22.72 3.48 45.55
CA GLN A 527 24.02 3.08 46.12
C GLN A 527 24.69 2.00 45.24
N ALA A 528 26.02 2.00 45.22
CA ALA A 528 26.78 0.86 44.72
C ALA A 528 26.68 -0.25 45.79
N ASN A 529 26.07 -1.38 45.46
CA ASN A 529 26.21 -2.58 46.24
C ASN A 529 27.57 -3.19 45.98
#